data_47338b2c5e6d3b21a0bf45585c0e1fec
#
_entry.id   47338b2c5e6d3b21a0bf45585c0e1fec
#
_cell.length_a   1.000
_cell.length_b   1.000
_cell.length_c   1.000
_cell.angle_alpha   90.00
_cell.angle_beta   90.00
_cell.angle_gamma   90.00
#
_symmetry.space_group_name_H-M   'P 1'
#
loop_
_entity.id
_entity.type
_entity.pdbx_description
1 polymer ?
#
loop_
_entity_poly.entity_id
_entity_poly.type
_entity_poly.pdbx_seq_one_letter_code
_entity_poly.pdbx_strand_id
1 'polypeptide(L)'
;MIIIRQADVYNPEYLGKQDVLICGGRVEAVGDHLEIGYGCQEIDARGCLLVPGFIDQHEHIIGGGGEGSFRTRSPEIQLSSLIKAGITTVLGLLGTDDMTRSVENLVAKAKALKEEGISAYALCGAYGYPSPTITGSVKKDIVFVDEVIGVKLALSDHRAPNISTEELIRLASDVRTAGMVSGKPGIIVVHMGSGFRRLEPIFDALKRTDIPVKTFHPTHMSRTEELLEDGFRFAKMGGYVDITCEDIQRIPEGKLGTGAMLRLLEKAGQEGVPMD
;
A
#
# COMPACT_ATOMS: atom_id res chain seq x y z
N MET A 1 -6.78 29.90 3.23
CA MET A 1 -6.07 29.47 4.46
C MET A 1 -7.06 28.83 5.40
N ILE A 2 -6.62 27.78 6.09
CA ILE A 2 -7.40 27.11 7.16
C ILE A 2 -6.50 27.03 8.37
N ILE A 3 -7.04 27.31 9.56
CA ILE A 3 -6.35 27.01 10.80
C ILE A 3 -7.18 26.03 11.61
N ILE A 4 -6.52 24.96 12.07
CA ILE A 4 -7.08 23.98 12.99
C ILE A 4 -6.57 24.36 14.38
N ARG A 5 -7.50 24.61 15.32
CA ARG A 5 -7.19 25.13 16.64
C ARG A 5 -7.21 24.03 17.70
N GLN A 6 -6.17 23.98 18.53
CA GLN A 6 -6.09 23.22 19.78
C GLN A 6 -6.36 21.71 19.63
N ALA A 7 -5.88 21.12 18.52
CA ALA A 7 -5.89 19.67 18.34
C ALA A 7 -4.76 19.00 19.14
N ASP A 8 -4.96 17.76 19.56
CA ASP A 8 -3.89 16.88 20.01
C ASP A 8 -3.15 16.33 18.78
N VAL A 9 -1.97 16.88 18.46
CA VAL A 9 -1.27 16.67 17.18
C VAL A 9 -0.21 15.58 17.30
N TYR A 10 -0.19 14.68 16.31
CA TYR A 10 0.82 13.63 16.15
C TYR A 10 1.49 13.72 14.75
N ASN A 11 2.86 13.56 14.68
CA ASN A 11 3.61 13.57 13.40
C ASN A 11 5.03 12.94 13.49
N PRO A 12 5.19 11.63 13.55
CA PRO A 12 4.32 10.62 14.17
C PRO A 12 4.23 10.77 15.69
N GLU A 13 5.21 11.45 16.31
CA GLU A 13 5.29 11.67 17.75
C GLU A 13 4.20 12.65 18.23
N TYR A 14 3.81 12.54 19.49
CA TYR A 14 2.88 13.47 20.09
C TYR A 14 3.54 14.85 20.28
N LEU A 15 3.01 15.86 19.59
CA LEU A 15 3.50 17.23 19.64
C LEU A 15 2.79 18.10 20.69
N GLY A 16 1.81 17.55 21.41
CA GLY A 16 0.96 18.28 22.33
C GLY A 16 -0.27 18.89 21.68
N LYS A 17 -0.95 19.78 22.41
CA LYS A 17 -2.06 20.58 21.88
C LYS A 17 -1.49 21.72 21.06
N GLN A 18 -1.80 21.74 19.78
CA GLN A 18 -1.24 22.69 18.83
C GLN A 18 -2.32 23.27 17.91
N ASP A 19 -2.04 24.46 17.42
CA ASP A 19 -2.69 25.02 16.25
C ASP A 19 -1.94 24.60 14.99
N VAL A 20 -2.65 24.28 13.90
CA VAL A 20 -2.06 23.92 12.62
C VAL A 20 -2.60 24.81 11.52
N LEU A 21 -1.71 25.56 10.88
CA LEU A 21 -2.02 26.42 9.73
C LEU A 21 -1.83 25.68 8.43
N ILE A 22 -2.84 25.70 7.59
CA ILE A 22 -2.82 25.14 6.24
C ILE A 22 -2.98 26.27 5.22
N CYS A 23 -2.02 26.40 4.30
CA CYS A 23 -2.05 27.37 3.23
C CYS A 23 -1.60 26.71 1.92
N GLY A 24 -2.33 26.96 0.82
CA GLY A 24 -1.98 26.43 -0.50
C GLY A 24 -1.90 24.88 -0.55
N GLY A 25 -2.68 24.17 0.26
CA GLY A 25 -2.67 22.71 0.33
C GLY A 25 -1.50 22.09 1.10
N ARG A 26 -0.78 22.92 1.89
CA ARG A 26 0.36 22.47 2.72
C ARG A 26 0.21 22.93 4.16
N VAL A 27 0.77 22.14 5.08
CA VAL A 27 0.98 22.58 6.46
C VAL A 27 2.08 23.63 6.45
N GLU A 28 1.74 24.85 6.82
CA GLU A 28 2.63 26.01 6.81
C GLU A 28 3.29 26.22 8.18
N ALA A 29 2.52 26.01 9.25
CA ALA A 29 3.01 26.15 10.61
C ALA A 29 2.26 25.24 11.59
N VAL A 30 2.97 24.83 12.63
CA VAL A 30 2.43 24.13 13.81
C VAL A 30 2.97 24.85 15.05
N GLY A 31 2.13 25.18 16.01
CA GLY A 31 2.55 25.87 17.23
C GLY A 31 1.42 26.00 18.26
N ASP A 32 1.78 26.32 19.50
CA ASP A 32 0.84 26.36 20.64
C ASP A 32 -0.29 27.38 20.47
N HIS A 33 0.04 28.52 19.86
CA HIS A 33 -0.91 29.58 19.55
C HIS A 33 -0.41 30.37 18.35
N LEU A 34 -1.10 30.19 17.20
CA LEU A 34 -0.72 30.88 15.96
C LEU A 34 -1.61 32.13 15.79
N GLU A 35 -1.00 33.31 15.84
CA GLU A 35 -1.66 34.55 15.46
C GLU A 35 -1.76 34.65 13.94
N ILE A 36 -2.97 34.75 13.42
CA ILE A 36 -3.23 34.83 11.98
C ILE A 36 -4.08 36.05 11.71
N GLY A 37 -3.67 36.82 10.69
CA GLY A 37 -4.41 37.96 10.19
C GLY A 37 -5.73 37.54 9.50
N TYR A 38 -6.40 38.47 8.91
CA TYR A 38 -7.72 38.30 8.28
C TYR A 38 -7.74 37.24 7.17
N GLY A 39 -8.90 36.59 7.02
CA GLY A 39 -9.20 35.72 5.86
C GLY A 39 -8.85 34.24 6.06
N CYS A 40 -8.77 33.77 7.32
CA CYS A 40 -8.55 32.36 7.64
C CYS A 40 -9.86 31.69 8.10
N GLN A 41 -10.18 30.53 7.56
CA GLN A 41 -11.23 29.68 8.10
C GLN A 41 -10.67 28.99 9.35
N GLU A 42 -11.37 29.13 10.48
CA GLU A 42 -10.98 28.46 11.72
C GLU A 42 -11.81 27.19 11.95
N ILE A 43 -11.13 26.13 12.36
CA ILE A 43 -11.72 24.84 12.77
C ILE A 43 -11.35 24.63 14.23
N ASP A 44 -12.34 24.60 15.11
CA ASP A 44 -12.13 24.21 16.51
C ASP A 44 -11.98 22.70 16.62
N ALA A 45 -10.77 22.24 16.97
CA ALA A 45 -10.43 20.82 17.10
C ALA A 45 -10.11 20.42 18.55
N ARG A 46 -10.62 21.15 19.53
CA ARG A 46 -10.45 20.79 20.95
C ARG A 46 -11.04 19.41 21.24
N GLY A 47 -10.21 18.53 21.82
CA GLY A 47 -10.58 17.14 22.09
C GLY A 47 -10.53 16.20 20.88
N CYS A 48 -10.02 16.69 19.73
CA CYS A 48 -9.78 15.88 18.56
C CYS A 48 -8.29 15.52 18.45
N LEU A 49 -8.01 14.33 17.94
CA LEU A 49 -6.67 13.95 17.48
C LEU A 49 -6.48 14.45 16.05
N LEU A 50 -5.35 15.07 15.79
CA LEU A 50 -4.92 15.44 14.44
C LEU A 50 -3.69 14.60 14.06
N VAL A 51 -3.84 13.79 13.05
CA VAL A 51 -2.81 12.88 12.53
C VAL A 51 -2.63 13.10 11.02
N PRO A 52 -1.49 12.70 10.41
CA PRO A 52 -1.39 12.61 8.96
C PRO A 52 -2.49 11.72 8.39
N GLY A 53 -2.99 12.08 7.20
CA GLY A 53 -3.97 11.25 6.52
C GLY A 53 -3.42 9.85 6.22
N PHE A 54 -4.26 8.84 6.30
CA PHE A 54 -3.86 7.45 6.09
C PHE A 54 -3.49 7.19 4.62
N ILE A 55 -2.54 6.28 4.43
CA ILE A 55 -2.11 5.78 3.13
C ILE A 55 -2.62 4.35 2.98
N ASP A 56 -3.53 4.12 2.03
CA ASP A 56 -3.92 2.78 1.64
C ASP A 56 -3.02 2.33 0.49
N GLN A 57 -2.11 1.41 0.79
CA GLN A 57 -1.13 0.92 -0.18
C GLN A 57 -1.58 -0.32 -0.94
N HIS A 58 -2.84 -0.77 -0.77
CA HIS A 58 -3.35 -1.96 -1.42
C HIS A 58 -4.87 -1.89 -1.67
N GLU A 59 -5.30 -1.11 -2.65
CA GLU A 59 -6.73 -0.92 -2.92
C GLU A 59 -7.09 -1.29 -4.37
N HIS A 60 -8.20 -2.02 -4.54
CA HIS A 60 -8.76 -2.32 -5.85
C HIS A 60 -9.68 -1.16 -6.31
N ILE A 61 -9.08 0.00 -6.64
CA ILE A 61 -9.82 1.24 -6.93
C ILE A 61 -10.81 1.14 -8.10
N ILE A 62 -10.62 0.19 -9.01
CA ILE A 62 -11.59 -0.13 -10.09
C ILE A 62 -12.42 -1.37 -9.77
N GLY A 63 -12.51 -1.71 -8.50
CA GLY A 63 -13.17 -2.93 -8.01
C GLY A 63 -12.30 -4.17 -8.16
N GLY A 64 -12.64 -5.17 -7.39
CA GLY A 64 -12.00 -6.49 -7.35
C GLY A 64 -13.01 -7.63 -7.48
N GLY A 65 -12.63 -8.80 -6.97
CA GLY A 65 -13.47 -9.99 -7.01
C GLY A 65 -13.67 -10.56 -8.43
N GLY A 66 -14.74 -11.27 -8.62
CA GLY A 66 -15.07 -11.97 -9.88
C GLY A 66 -14.63 -13.44 -9.88
N GLU A 67 -13.93 -13.90 -8.85
CA GLU A 67 -13.39 -15.27 -8.74
C GLU A 67 -14.49 -16.34 -8.55
N GLY A 68 -15.66 -15.95 -8.02
CA GLY A 68 -16.84 -16.80 -7.90
C GLY A 68 -17.85 -16.60 -9.04
N SER A 69 -17.44 -16.14 -10.19
CA SER A 69 -18.16 -15.75 -11.41
C SER A 69 -18.38 -14.23 -11.52
N PHE A 70 -18.86 -13.77 -12.67
CA PHE A 70 -19.10 -12.33 -12.94
C PHE A 70 -19.99 -11.63 -11.89
N ARG A 71 -20.91 -12.34 -11.25
CA ARG A 71 -21.80 -11.78 -10.22
C ARG A 71 -21.07 -11.41 -8.90
N THR A 72 -19.85 -11.88 -8.69
CA THR A 72 -19.06 -11.60 -7.49
C THR A 72 -18.08 -10.43 -7.65
N ARG A 73 -18.19 -9.71 -8.76
CA ARG A 73 -17.39 -8.49 -9.01
C ARG A 73 -17.84 -7.38 -8.08
N SER A 74 -16.89 -6.68 -7.44
CA SER A 74 -17.17 -5.46 -6.70
C SER A 74 -17.12 -4.23 -7.61
N PRO A 75 -17.89 -3.16 -7.32
CA PRO A 75 -17.82 -1.91 -8.06
C PRO A 75 -16.52 -1.14 -7.79
N GLU A 76 -16.30 -0.09 -8.57
CA GLU A 76 -15.24 0.89 -8.29
C GLU A 76 -15.46 1.60 -6.96
N ILE A 77 -14.35 1.94 -6.29
CA ILE A 77 -14.42 2.70 -5.05
C ILE A 77 -14.84 4.17 -5.32
N GLN A 78 -15.62 4.71 -4.41
CA GLN A 78 -15.99 6.12 -4.40
C GLN A 78 -15.06 6.92 -3.49
N LEU A 79 -14.73 8.16 -3.88
CA LEU A 79 -13.93 9.07 -3.05
C LEU A 79 -14.49 9.19 -1.62
N SER A 80 -15.82 9.25 -1.49
CA SER A 80 -16.49 9.36 -0.19
C SER A 80 -16.17 8.20 0.76
N SER A 81 -15.89 7.00 0.25
CA SER A 81 -15.49 5.85 1.06
C SER A 81 -14.08 6.02 1.59
N LEU A 82 -13.15 6.49 0.76
CA LEU A 82 -11.76 6.77 1.15
C LEU A 82 -11.71 7.87 2.22
N ILE A 83 -12.38 8.99 1.99
CA ILE A 83 -12.38 10.11 2.94
C ILE A 83 -13.02 9.73 4.29
N LYS A 84 -14.12 8.96 4.29
CA LYS A 84 -14.73 8.46 5.53
C LYS A 84 -13.81 7.55 6.33
N ALA A 85 -12.90 6.84 5.66
CA ALA A 85 -11.87 6.02 6.29
C ALA A 85 -10.61 6.82 6.69
N GLY A 86 -10.56 8.14 6.42
CA GLY A 86 -9.40 8.99 6.69
C GLY A 86 -8.24 8.79 5.70
N ILE A 87 -8.50 8.14 4.55
CA ILE A 87 -7.50 7.86 3.52
C ILE A 87 -7.32 9.12 2.65
N THR A 88 -6.09 9.59 2.55
CA THR A 88 -5.71 10.75 1.72
C THR A 88 -4.75 10.38 0.60
N THR A 89 -4.20 9.17 0.64
CA THR A 89 -3.35 8.61 -0.42
C THR A 89 -3.74 7.16 -0.66
N VAL A 90 -3.90 6.77 -1.93
CA VAL A 90 -4.26 5.40 -2.29
C VAL A 90 -3.35 4.87 -3.40
N LEU A 91 -2.94 3.60 -3.28
CA LEU A 91 -2.24 2.85 -4.32
C LEU A 91 -3.18 1.81 -4.93
N GLY A 92 -3.64 2.10 -6.14
CA GLY A 92 -4.51 1.22 -6.91
C GLY A 92 -3.76 0.07 -7.58
N LEU A 93 -4.38 -1.10 -7.60
CA LEU A 93 -3.82 -2.28 -8.24
C LEU A 93 -4.91 -3.23 -8.77
N LEU A 94 -4.54 -4.09 -9.69
CA LEU A 94 -5.38 -5.18 -10.17
C LEU A 94 -5.25 -6.41 -9.26
N GLY A 95 -6.31 -7.20 -9.21
CA GLY A 95 -6.30 -8.51 -8.56
C GLY A 95 -6.12 -9.65 -9.57
N THR A 96 -6.87 -10.73 -9.38
CA THR A 96 -6.85 -11.92 -10.23
C THR A 96 -7.41 -11.64 -11.64
N ASP A 97 -8.38 -10.73 -11.75
CA ASP A 97 -9.03 -10.40 -13.02
C ASP A 97 -8.25 -9.32 -13.78
N ASP A 98 -7.36 -9.76 -14.63
CA ASP A 98 -6.61 -8.93 -15.59
C ASP A 98 -7.12 -9.07 -17.04
N MET A 99 -8.23 -9.77 -17.22
CA MET A 99 -8.89 -10.01 -18.51
C MET A 99 -10.04 -9.04 -18.78
N THR A 100 -10.83 -8.74 -17.74
CA THR A 100 -11.99 -7.84 -17.84
C THR A 100 -11.77 -6.50 -17.12
N ARG A 101 -10.61 -6.32 -16.53
CA ARG A 101 -10.05 -5.06 -15.99
C ARG A 101 -8.68 -4.83 -16.59
N SER A 102 -8.29 -3.57 -16.78
CA SER A 102 -7.02 -3.23 -17.42
C SER A 102 -6.22 -2.18 -16.65
N VAL A 103 -4.94 -2.12 -16.93
CA VAL A 103 -4.04 -1.11 -16.35
C VAL A 103 -4.43 0.29 -16.80
N GLU A 104 -4.94 0.46 -18.03
CA GLU A 104 -5.44 1.72 -18.54
C GLU A 104 -6.63 2.24 -17.72
N ASN A 105 -7.60 1.37 -17.44
CA ASN A 105 -8.74 1.74 -16.58
C ASN A 105 -8.28 2.09 -15.16
N LEU A 106 -7.33 1.32 -14.61
CA LEU A 106 -6.75 1.57 -13.29
C LEU A 106 -6.09 2.95 -13.23
N VAL A 107 -5.26 3.30 -14.22
CA VAL A 107 -4.59 4.60 -14.31
C VAL A 107 -5.60 5.72 -14.52
N ALA A 108 -6.62 5.52 -15.35
CA ALA A 108 -7.71 6.50 -15.53
C ALA A 108 -8.42 6.80 -14.20
N LYS A 109 -8.73 5.77 -13.40
CA LYS A 109 -9.34 5.94 -12.07
C LYS A 109 -8.40 6.65 -11.08
N ALA A 110 -7.10 6.34 -11.10
CA ALA A 110 -6.12 7.04 -10.27
C ALA A 110 -6.06 8.53 -10.61
N LYS A 111 -6.08 8.87 -11.91
CA LYS A 111 -6.15 10.27 -12.37
C LYS A 111 -7.44 10.96 -11.91
N ALA A 112 -8.59 10.30 -12.03
CA ALA A 112 -9.87 10.83 -11.56
C ALA A 112 -9.85 11.14 -10.06
N LEU A 113 -9.33 10.22 -9.22
CA LEU A 113 -9.19 10.44 -7.78
C LEU A 113 -8.24 11.61 -7.45
N LYS A 114 -7.18 11.82 -8.24
CA LYS A 114 -6.31 13.01 -8.11
C LYS A 114 -7.04 14.29 -8.43
N GLU A 115 -7.86 14.31 -9.47
CA GLU A 115 -8.71 15.47 -9.82
C GLU A 115 -9.78 15.74 -8.75
N GLU A 116 -10.25 14.70 -8.06
CA GLU A 116 -11.15 14.80 -6.90
C GLU A 116 -10.45 15.28 -5.62
N GLY A 117 -9.11 15.33 -5.58
CA GLY A 117 -8.34 16.01 -4.53
C GLY A 117 -7.56 15.13 -3.55
N ILE A 118 -7.43 13.81 -3.79
CA ILE A 118 -6.52 12.95 -3.01
C ILE A 118 -5.28 12.56 -3.82
N SER A 119 -4.25 12.06 -3.15
CA SER A 119 -3.11 11.46 -3.84
C SER A 119 -3.46 10.04 -4.28
N ALA A 120 -3.28 9.73 -5.57
CA ALA A 120 -3.56 8.40 -6.09
C ALA A 120 -2.44 7.94 -7.03
N TYR A 121 -2.02 6.70 -6.84
CA TYR A 121 -1.01 6.02 -7.64
C TYR A 121 -1.56 4.68 -8.12
N ALA A 122 -0.83 4.02 -9.02
CA ALA A 122 -1.19 2.72 -9.56
C ALA A 122 0.02 1.81 -9.68
N LEU A 123 -0.25 0.51 -9.75
CA LEU A 123 0.73 -0.49 -10.18
C LEU A 123 0.31 -1.02 -11.54
N CYS A 124 1.24 -1.17 -12.48
CA CYS A 124 0.99 -2.06 -13.61
C CYS A 124 1.04 -3.53 -13.15
N GLY A 125 0.75 -4.47 -14.04
CA GLY A 125 0.67 -5.87 -13.65
C GLY A 125 -0.64 -6.23 -12.93
N ALA A 126 -0.73 -7.49 -12.60
CA ALA A 126 -1.86 -8.11 -11.88
C ALA A 126 -1.32 -9.36 -11.15
N TYR A 127 -2.17 -10.41 -10.95
CA TYR A 127 -1.65 -11.67 -10.45
C TYR A 127 -0.76 -12.37 -11.48
N GLY A 128 -1.10 -12.25 -12.77
CA GLY A 128 -0.48 -12.97 -13.88
C GLY A 128 0.92 -12.52 -14.25
N TYR A 129 1.59 -13.35 -15.05
CA TYR A 129 2.88 -13.09 -15.69
C TYR A 129 2.89 -13.74 -17.08
N PRO A 130 3.36 -13.04 -18.15
CA PRO A 130 3.90 -11.68 -18.17
C PRO A 130 2.91 -10.63 -17.64
N SER A 131 3.43 -9.61 -16.95
CA SER A 131 2.61 -8.58 -16.31
C SER A 131 1.86 -7.74 -17.37
N PRO A 132 0.53 -7.55 -17.26
CA PRO A 132 -0.21 -6.61 -18.11
C PRO A 132 0.31 -5.18 -17.91
N THR A 133 0.42 -4.44 -19.03
CA THR A 133 1.02 -3.10 -19.08
C THR A 133 0.31 -2.26 -20.13
N ILE A 134 0.42 -0.94 -20.04
CA ILE A 134 -0.08 0.01 -21.05
C ILE A 134 0.84 0.03 -22.29
N THR A 135 2.16 0.05 -22.06
CA THR A 135 3.17 0.27 -23.12
C THR A 135 3.79 -1.00 -23.66
N GLY A 136 3.38 -2.17 -23.21
CA GLY A 136 4.04 -3.45 -23.49
C GLY A 136 5.31 -3.69 -22.67
N SER A 137 5.62 -2.84 -21.68
CA SER A 137 6.84 -2.95 -20.87
C SER A 137 6.63 -2.37 -19.47
N VAL A 138 6.84 -3.17 -18.44
CA VAL A 138 6.82 -2.73 -17.03
C VAL A 138 7.76 -1.54 -16.82
N LYS A 139 8.97 -1.57 -17.38
CA LYS A 139 9.93 -0.46 -17.32
C LYS A 139 9.36 0.84 -17.88
N LYS A 140 8.75 0.77 -19.07
CA LYS A 140 8.19 1.96 -19.73
C LYS A 140 6.98 2.48 -19.00
N ASP A 141 6.12 1.62 -18.46
CA ASP A 141 4.97 2.04 -17.66
C ASP A 141 5.45 2.81 -16.43
N ILE A 142 6.42 2.30 -15.67
CA ILE A 142 6.96 2.98 -14.50
C ILE A 142 7.63 4.31 -14.86
N VAL A 143 8.38 4.35 -15.97
CA VAL A 143 9.13 5.56 -16.36
C VAL A 143 8.21 6.65 -16.91
N PHE A 144 7.26 6.30 -17.77
CA PHE A 144 6.53 7.27 -18.58
C PHE A 144 5.07 7.52 -18.15
N VAL A 145 4.50 6.71 -17.25
CA VAL A 145 3.16 6.92 -16.72
C VAL A 145 3.28 7.43 -15.28
N ASP A 146 2.93 8.68 -15.05
CA ASP A 146 3.19 9.38 -13.77
C ASP A 146 2.61 8.66 -12.56
N GLU A 147 1.43 8.08 -12.69
CA GLU A 147 0.75 7.36 -11.63
C GLU A 147 1.37 5.99 -11.33
N VAL A 148 2.06 5.37 -12.30
CA VAL A 148 2.61 4.02 -12.12
C VAL A 148 3.95 4.09 -11.37
N ILE A 149 3.97 3.47 -10.17
CA ILE A 149 5.13 3.50 -9.27
C ILE A 149 5.79 2.12 -9.06
N GLY A 150 5.26 1.08 -9.66
CA GLY A 150 5.73 -0.29 -9.51
C GLY A 150 4.85 -1.29 -10.24
N VAL A 151 4.96 -2.55 -9.87
CA VAL A 151 4.23 -3.67 -10.49
C VAL A 151 3.56 -4.55 -9.45
N LYS A 152 2.40 -5.10 -9.77
CA LYS A 152 1.69 -6.14 -9.01
C LYS A 152 2.04 -7.52 -9.54
N LEU A 153 2.19 -8.49 -8.62
CA LEU A 153 2.40 -9.91 -8.90
C LEU A 153 1.73 -10.76 -7.82
N ALA A 154 1.49 -12.04 -8.10
CA ALA A 154 1.10 -13.03 -7.10
C ALA A 154 2.14 -14.16 -7.01
N LEU A 155 2.45 -14.60 -5.80
CA LEU A 155 3.31 -15.76 -5.51
C LEU A 155 2.65 -16.67 -4.48
N SER A 156 3.03 -17.94 -4.54
CA SER A 156 2.61 -18.97 -3.56
C SER A 156 1.08 -19.04 -3.33
N ASP A 157 0.34 -18.89 -4.42
CA ASP A 157 -1.11 -18.93 -4.48
C ASP A 157 -1.55 -19.85 -5.62
N HIS A 158 -2.69 -20.54 -5.48
CA HIS A 158 -3.23 -21.40 -6.53
C HIS A 158 -3.61 -20.63 -7.82
N ARG A 159 -3.75 -19.30 -7.73
CA ARG A 159 -4.01 -18.38 -8.84
C ARG A 159 -2.73 -17.72 -9.39
N ALA A 160 -1.60 -17.97 -8.75
CA ALA A 160 -0.32 -17.38 -9.15
C ALA A 160 0.22 -18.03 -10.43
N PRO A 161 0.99 -17.32 -11.25
CA PRO A 161 1.55 -17.81 -12.51
C PRO A 161 2.70 -18.82 -12.31
N ASN A 162 3.13 -19.08 -11.08
CA ASN A 162 4.23 -19.99 -10.74
C ASN A 162 5.55 -19.68 -11.49
N ILE A 163 5.89 -18.41 -11.57
CA ILE A 163 7.12 -17.96 -12.24
C ILE A 163 8.37 -18.57 -11.59
N SER A 164 9.42 -18.73 -12.40
CA SER A 164 10.73 -19.15 -11.91
C SER A 164 11.42 -18.03 -11.13
N THR A 165 12.44 -18.39 -10.34
CA THR A 165 13.27 -17.40 -9.65
C THR A 165 13.97 -16.46 -10.63
N GLU A 166 14.40 -16.96 -11.80
CA GLU A 166 15.03 -16.18 -12.86
C GLU A 166 14.09 -15.10 -13.43
N GLU A 167 12.82 -15.44 -13.65
CA GLU A 167 11.81 -14.50 -14.11
C GLU A 167 11.53 -13.43 -13.04
N LEU A 168 11.44 -13.84 -11.76
CA LEU A 168 11.26 -12.91 -10.65
C LEU A 168 12.45 -11.95 -10.53
N ILE A 169 13.68 -12.45 -10.64
CA ILE A 169 14.90 -11.62 -10.62
C ILE A 169 14.90 -10.64 -11.79
N ARG A 170 14.53 -11.07 -12.99
CA ARG A 170 14.45 -10.19 -14.17
C ARG A 170 13.42 -9.09 -13.98
N LEU A 171 12.23 -9.43 -13.52
CA LEU A 171 11.18 -8.47 -13.21
C LEU A 171 11.65 -7.45 -12.15
N ALA A 172 12.27 -7.93 -11.07
CA ALA A 172 12.76 -7.07 -9.99
C ALA A 172 13.88 -6.13 -10.45
N SER A 173 14.78 -6.60 -11.30
CA SER A 173 15.83 -5.77 -11.92
C SER A 173 15.24 -4.67 -12.80
N ASP A 174 14.22 -5.01 -13.59
CA ASP A 174 13.52 -4.07 -14.45
C ASP A 174 12.79 -2.99 -13.65
N VAL A 175 12.06 -3.39 -12.63
CA VAL A 175 11.32 -2.49 -11.73
C VAL A 175 12.26 -1.57 -10.96
N ARG A 176 13.34 -2.13 -10.39
CA ARG A 176 14.34 -1.35 -9.66
C ARG A 176 15.00 -0.30 -10.55
N THR A 177 15.44 -0.70 -11.76
CA THR A 177 16.07 0.23 -12.70
C THR A 177 15.11 1.32 -13.15
N ALA A 178 13.86 0.98 -13.45
CA ALA A 178 12.83 1.95 -13.84
C ALA A 178 12.56 2.97 -12.73
N GLY A 179 12.45 2.51 -11.48
CA GLY A 179 12.28 3.38 -10.32
C GLY A 179 13.44 4.37 -10.17
N MET A 180 14.68 3.89 -10.28
CA MET A 180 15.88 4.76 -10.21
C MET A 180 15.88 5.83 -11.31
N VAL A 181 15.59 5.44 -12.54
CA VAL A 181 15.61 6.37 -13.69
C VAL A 181 14.51 7.43 -13.59
N SER A 182 13.34 7.07 -13.08
CA SER A 182 12.18 7.97 -12.99
C SER A 182 12.07 8.72 -11.65
N GLY A 183 12.92 8.41 -10.66
CA GLY A 183 12.81 8.98 -9.31
C GLY A 183 11.59 8.46 -8.54
N LYS A 184 11.07 7.29 -8.92
CA LYS A 184 9.92 6.63 -8.30
C LYS A 184 10.37 5.47 -7.40
N PRO A 185 9.52 4.95 -6.51
CA PRO A 185 9.86 3.82 -5.61
C PRO A 185 10.39 2.60 -6.36
N GLY A 186 9.77 2.20 -7.47
CA GLY A 186 10.16 1.00 -8.21
C GLY A 186 10.02 -0.25 -7.35
N ILE A 187 8.79 -0.60 -6.97
CA ILE A 187 8.46 -1.71 -6.07
C ILE A 187 7.64 -2.80 -6.77
N ILE A 188 7.77 -4.02 -6.26
CA ILE A 188 6.90 -5.14 -6.61
C ILE A 188 5.99 -5.43 -5.41
N VAL A 189 4.71 -5.11 -5.52
CA VAL A 189 3.72 -5.52 -4.51
C VAL A 189 3.30 -6.95 -4.82
N VAL A 190 3.61 -7.85 -3.91
CA VAL A 190 3.44 -9.30 -4.09
C VAL A 190 2.26 -9.80 -3.25
N HIS A 191 1.17 -10.20 -3.92
CA HIS A 191 0.13 -10.97 -3.27
C HIS A 191 0.69 -12.32 -2.81
N MET A 192 0.68 -12.55 -1.52
CA MET A 192 1.09 -13.84 -0.95
C MET A 192 -0.14 -14.71 -0.69
N GLY A 193 -0.14 -15.89 -1.30
CA GLY A 193 -1.14 -16.92 -1.00
C GLY A 193 -0.77 -17.76 0.21
N SER A 194 -1.58 -18.78 0.49
CA SER A 194 -1.32 -19.80 1.51
C SER A 194 -0.55 -21.02 0.97
N GLY A 195 0.11 -20.88 -0.20
CA GLY A 195 0.87 -21.94 -0.82
C GLY A 195 2.13 -22.32 -0.02
N PHE A 196 2.56 -23.58 -0.11
CA PHE A 196 3.64 -24.15 0.70
C PHE A 196 5.01 -23.47 0.52
N ARG A 197 5.25 -22.81 -0.63
CA ARG A 197 6.51 -22.10 -0.90
C ARG A 197 6.64 -20.77 -0.14
N ARG A 198 5.54 -20.19 0.35
CA ARG A 198 5.53 -18.94 1.13
C ARG A 198 6.44 -17.87 0.50
N LEU A 199 7.37 -17.25 1.27
CA LEU A 199 8.33 -16.25 0.78
C LEU A 199 9.60 -16.84 0.14
N GLU A 200 9.74 -18.16 0.05
CA GLU A 200 10.96 -18.78 -0.47
C GLU A 200 11.37 -18.26 -1.86
N PRO A 201 10.47 -17.99 -2.84
CA PRO A 201 10.86 -17.40 -4.12
C PRO A 201 11.55 -16.04 -3.99
N ILE A 202 11.10 -15.21 -3.05
CA ILE A 202 11.71 -13.89 -2.79
C ILE A 202 13.06 -14.07 -2.10
N PHE A 203 13.15 -14.92 -1.07
CA PHE A 203 14.41 -15.20 -0.39
C PHE A 203 15.47 -15.78 -1.34
N ASP A 204 15.06 -16.66 -2.27
CA ASP A 204 15.96 -17.22 -3.25
C ASP A 204 16.47 -16.16 -4.24
N ALA A 205 15.59 -15.26 -4.70
CA ALA A 205 15.98 -14.13 -5.53
C ALA A 205 16.98 -13.22 -4.81
N LEU A 206 16.74 -12.88 -3.54
CA LEU A 206 17.60 -12.03 -2.72
C LEU A 206 18.97 -12.67 -2.44
N LYS A 207 19.04 -13.99 -2.23
CA LYS A 207 20.31 -14.70 -2.04
C LYS A 207 21.21 -14.72 -3.29
N ARG A 208 20.61 -14.58 -4.46
CA ARG A 208 21.30 -14.77 -5.76
C ARG A 208 21.62 -13.44 -6.46
N THR A 209 21.23 -12.30 -5.88
CA THR A 209 21.38 -10.99 -6.52
C THR A 209 21.64 -9.89 -5.50
N ASP A 210 22.06 -8.72 -5.98
CA ASP A 210 22.22 -7.49 -5.18
C ASP A 210 20.95 -6.61 -5.20
N ILE A 211 19.80 -7.18 -5.57
CA ILE A 211 18.52 -6.45 -5.55
C ILE A 211 18.18 -6.08 -4.10
N PRO A 212 17.92 -4.80 -3.80
CA PRO A 212 17.55 -4.39 -2.45
C PRO A 212 16.28 -5.08 -1.96
N VAL A 213 16.27 -5.53 -0.72
CA VAL A 213 15.10 -6.19 -0.11
C VAL A 213 13.82 -5.35 -0.23
N LYS A 214 13.93 -4.03 -0.11
CA LYS A 214 12.82 -3.06 -0.24
C LYS A 214 12.22 -2.97 -1.66
N THR A 215 12.78 -3.66 -2.64
CA THR A 215 12.16 -3.80 -3.97
C THR A 215 10.91 -4.69 -3.91
N PHE A 216 10.89 -5.64 -2.99
CA PHE A 216 9.74 -6.53 -2.78
C PHE A 216 8.89 -6.04 -1.62
N HIS A 217 7.58 -6.05 -1.82
CA HIS A 217 6.58 -5.63 -0.84
C HIS A 217 5.51 -6.72 -0.71
N PRO A 218 5.79 -7.78 0.08
CA PRO A 218 4.83 -8.86 0.28
C PRO A 218 3.64 -8.40 1.11
N THR A 219 2.43 -8.74 0.64
CA THR A 219 1.16 -8.40 1.29
C THR A 219 0.40 -9.65 1.72
N HIS A 220 -0.56 -9.51 2.62
CA HIS A 220 -1.36 -10.58 3.22
C HIS A 220 -0.54 -11.53 4.09
N MET A 221 0.49 -11.02 4.75
CA MET A 221 1.45 -11.84 5.49
C MET A 221 0.88 -12.52 6.74
N SER A 222 -0.35 -12.16 7.14
CA SER A 222 -1.06 -12.78 8.28
C SER A 222 -1.93 -13.99 7.93
N ARG A 223 -1.89 -14.49 6.69
CA ARG A 223 -2.75 -15.61 6.25
C ARG A 223 -2.50 -16.92 6.95
N THR A 224 -1.25 -17.23 7.29
CA THR A 224 -0.86 -18.37 8.12
C THR A 224 0.23 -17.96 9.10
N GLU A 225 0.39 -18.71 10.19
CA GLU A 225 1.44 -18.42 11.18
C GLU A 225 2.84 -18.53 10.56
N GLU A 226 3.07 -19.54 9.74
CA GLU A 226 4.36 -19.76 9.07
C GLU A 226 4.68 -18.66 8.06
N LEU A 227 3.66 -18.13 7.37
CA LEU A 227 3.85 -16.99 6.45
C LEU A 227 4.17 -15.71 7.23
N LEU A 228 3.55 -15.50 8.39
CA LEU A 228 3.84 -14.38 9.28
C LEU A 228 5.27 -14.44 9.83
N GLU A 229 5.75 -15.63 10.20
CA GLU A 229 7.14 -15.84 10.62
C GLU A 229 8.13 -15.50 9.50
N ASP A 230 7.85 -15.92 8.27
CA ASP A 230 8.63 -15.50 7.09
C ASP A 230 8.58 -13.98 6.91
N GLY A 231 7.44 -13.33 7.16
CA GLY A 231 7.28 -11.89 7.15
C GLY A 231 8.18 -11.20 8.19
N PHE A 232 8.21 -11.67 9.41
CA PHE A 232 9.11 -11.14 10.44
C PHE A 232 10.58 -11.29 10.06
N ARG A 233 10.95 -12.45 9.51
CA ARG A 233 12.30 -12.66 8.96
C ARG A 233 12.62 -11.67 7.85
N PHE A 234 11.69 -11.43 6.94
CA PHE A 234 11.85 -10.48 5.84
C PHE A 234 11.98 -9.02 6.36
N ALA A 235 11.16 -8.63 7.34
CA ALA A 235 11.25 -7.32 7.97
C ALA A 235 12.59 -7.11 8.70
N LYS A 236 13.11 -8.13 9.40
CA LYS A 236 14.45 -8.09 10.02
C LYS A 236 15.60 -7.93 9.01
N MET A 237 15.37 -8.25 7.73
CA MET A 237 16.31 -7.95 6.63
C MET A 237 16.18 -6.51 6.12
N GLY A 238 15.30 -5.70 6.69
CA GLY A 238 15.00 -4.32 6.27
C GLY A 238 13.93 -4.22 5.20
N GLY A 239 13.14 -5.26 4.97
CA GLY A 239 11.97 -5.25 4.09
C GLY A 239 10.73 -4.69 4.79
N TYR A 240 9.73 -4.30 4.01
CA TYR A 240 8.41 -3.93 4.50
C TYR A 240 7.44 -5.08 4.27
N VAL A 241 6.57 -5.34 5.25
CA VAL A 241 5.51 -6.34 5.15
C VAL A 241 4.15 -5.69 5.35
N ASP A 242 3.17 -6.18 4.63
CA ASP A 242 1.81 -5.69 4.71
C ASP A 242 0.86 -6.77 5.25
N ILE A 243 -0.04 -6.35 6.14
CA ILE A 243 -1.00 -7.21 6.82
C ILE A 243 -2.40 -6.70 6.50
N THR A 244 -3.24 -7.57 5.97
CA THR A 244 -4.63 -7.24 5.65
C THR A 244 -5.53 -7.47 6.85
N CYS A 245 -6.25 -6.45 7.27
CA CYS A 245 -7.19 -6.53 8.40
C CYS A 245 -8.32 -7.55 8.16
N GLU A 246 -8.74 -7.77 6.91
CA GLU A 246 -9.73 -8.78 6.56
C GLU A 246 -9.23 -10.20 6.83
N ASP A 247 -7.97 -10.49 6.54
CA ASP A 247 -7.37 -11.81 6.82
C ASP A 247 -7.38 -12.10 8.34
N ILE A 248 -7.25 -11.07 9.16
CA ILE A 248 -7.34 -11.18 10.62
C ILE A 248 -8.73 -11.61 11.08
N GLN A 249 -9.79 -11.19 10.39
CA GLN A 249 -11.18 -11.57 10.72
C GLN A 249 -11.50 -13.03 10.38
N ARG A 250 -10.76 -13.64 9.45
CA ARG A 250 -10.94 -15.04 9.04
C ARG A 250 -10.29 -16.06 9.96
N ILE A 251 -9.50 -15.60 10.92
CA ILE A 251 -8.91 -16.49 11.92
C ILE A 251 -10.01 -16.92 12.90
N PRO A 252 -10.15 -18.22 13.19
CA PRO A 252 -11.23 -18.74 14.03
C PRO A 252 -11.37 -17.98 15.35
N GLU A 253 -12.64 -17.75 15.77
CA GLU A 253 -12.96 -17.11 17.05
C GLU A 253 -12.07 -17.68 18.19
N GLY A 254 -11.38 -16.79 18.88
CA GLY A 254 -10.48 -17.13 19.99
C GLY A 254 -8.99 -16.98 19.71
N LYS A 255 -8.54 -16.93 18.44
CA LYS A 255 -7.11 -16.69 18.14
C LYS A 255 -6.78 -15.22 17.82
N LEU A 256 -7.66 -14.48 17.15
CA LEU A 256 -7.42 -13.08 16.81
C LEU A 256 -8.74 -12.25 16.75
N GLY A 257 -9.45 -12.05 17.84
CA GLY A 257 -10.60 -11.13 17.93
C GLY A 257 -10.19 -9.65 17.91
N THR A 258 -11.11 -8.77 18.32
CA THR A 258 -10.83 -7.35 18.53
C THR A 258 -9.52 -7.18 19.33
N GLY A 259 -8.51 -6.54 18.75
CA GLY A 259 -7.14 -6.50 19.32
C GLY A 259 -6.14 -7.45 18.66
N ALA A 260 -6.53 -8.16 17.60
CA ALA A 260 -5.62 -9.04 16.85
C ALA A 260 -4.45 -8.28 16.27
N MET A 261 -4.69 -7.11 15.71
CA MET A 261 -3.63 -6.25 15.18
C MET A 261 -2.66 -5.84 16.31
N LEU A 262 -3.17 -5.46 17.48
CA LEU A 262 -2.32 -5.12 18.63
C LEU A 262 -1.44 -6.29 19.04
N ARG A 263 -2.00 -7.52 19.11
CA ARG A 263 -1.20 -8.72 19.42
C ARG A 263 -0.16 -9.05 18.36
N LEU A 264 -0.45 -8.79 17.08
CA LEU A 264 0.54 -8.94 16.01
C LEU A 264 1.67 -7.92 16.14
N LEU A 265 1.34 -6.66 16.45
CA LEU A 265 2.33 -5.61 16.72
C LEU A 265 3.16 -5.93 17.98
N GLU A 266 2.52 -6.40 19.06
CA GLU A 266 3.21 -6.85 20.26
C GLU A 266 4.15 -8.04 19.96
N LYS A 267 3.68 -9.04 19.19
CA LYS A 267 4.51 -10.17 18.76
C LYS A 267 5.68 -9.69 17.89
N ALA A 268 5.44 -8.79 16.93
CA ALA A 268 6.48 -8.20 16.11
C ALA A 268 7.55 -7.49 16.95
N GLY A 269 7.13 -6.69 17.93
CA GLY A 269 8.03 -6.02 18.88
C GLY A 269 8.84 -7.00 19.73
N GLN A 270 8.20 -8.07 20.26
CA GLN A 270 8.88 -9.13 21.01
C GLN A 270 9.90 -9.88 20.16
N GLU A 271 9.61 -10.07 18.89
CA GLU A 271 10.50 -10.70 17.92
C GLU A 271 11.62 -9.76 17.42
N GLY A 272 11.61 -8.48 17.82
CA GLY A 272 12.59 -7.49 17.38
C GLY A 272 12.43 -7.08 15.91
N VAL A 273 11.21 -7.10 15.41
CA VAL A 273 10.88 -6.56 14.07
C VAL A 273 10.90 -5.04 14.15
N PRO A 274 11.62 -4.34 13.24
CA PRO A 274 11.54 -2.88 13.15
C PRO A 274 10.09 -2.43 12.88
N MET A 275 9.65 -1.38 13.58
CA MET A 275 8.26 -0.89 13.53
C MET A 275 8.17 0.50 12.89
N ASP A 276 9.27 1.00 12.31
CA ASP A 276 9.48 2.30 11.67
C ASP A 276 9.57 2.21 10.14
#